data_d2d34cacc1ba2600ac7b28f9eea52dde
#
_entry.id   d2d34cacc1ba2600ac7b28f9eea52dde
#
_cell.length_a   1.000
_cell.length_b   1.000
_cell.length_c   1.000
_cell.angle_alpha   90.00
_cell.angle_beta   90.00
_cell.angle_gamma   90.00
#
_symmetry.space_group_name_H-M   'P 1'
#
loop_
_entity.id
_entity.type
_entity.pdbx_description
1 polymer ?
#
loop_
_entity_poly.entity_id
_entity_poly.type
_entity_poly.pdbx_seq_one_letter_code
_entity_poly.pdbx_strand_id
1 'polypeptide(L)'
;MKLSQFKFKLPEEKIALYPAKYRDESRLMVIHKSTGEIEHVNFKDILNYFDDKDVFIFNDTKVFPARLYGNKEKTGARIEVFLLRELNEELRLWDVLVDPARKIRIGNKLYFGDDDSMVAEVIDNTTSRGRTLRFLYDGPHDEFKKALYALGEPPLPPFIHRPAEPEDEERFQTIYAKNEGAVTVPAAGLHFSRELMKRMEIKGIDFAFITMHAGLGNFRDIDVEDLTKHKMDSEQMFVNADACRIVNEAKDRGNKVCAVGTTVMRTIETAVGTDGHLKEYEGWTNKFIFPPYDFSVANAMVSNFHMPLSTMLMLVCAYGGYELIMEAYNVALKEDYRFGTYGDAMLILDK
;
A
#
# COMPACT_ATOMS: atom_id res chain seq x y z
N MET A 1 4.42 -20.59 -12.16
CA MET A 1 5.44 -20.10 -11.20
C MET A 1 5.16 -20.67 -9.81
N LYS A 2 6.22 -20.87 -9.05
CA LYS A 2 6.17 -21.39 -7.69
C LYS A 2 6.59 -20.33 -6.69
N LEU A 3 6.01 -20.38 -5.48
CA LEU A 3 6.33 -19.47 -4.38
C LEU A 3 7.84 -19.45 -4.09
N SER A 4 8.48 -20.62 -4.03
CA SER A 4 9.91 -20.77 -3.73
C SER A 4 10.84 -20.03 -4.69
N GLN A 5 10.38 -19.69 -5.90
CA GLN A 5 11.17 -18.93 -6.87
C GLN A 5 11.36 -17.44 -6.46
N PHE A 6 10.56 -16.94 -5.52
CA PHE A 6 10.63 -15.57 -5.03
C PHE A 6 11.31 -15.45 -3.67
N LYS A 7 12.06 -16.47 -3.30
CA LYS A 7 12.84 -16.51 -2.06
C LYS A 7 14.20 -15.86 -2.28
N PHE A 8 14.60 -15.02 -1.34
CA PHE A 8 15.97 -14.53 -1.21
C PHE A 8 16.28 -14.25 0.26
N LYS A 9 17.55 -14.20 0.61
CA LYS A 9 17.97 -13.89 1.99
C LYS A 9 18.01 -12.37 2.14
N LEU A 10 17.11 -11.84 2.97
CA LEU A 10 17.10 -10.43 3.35
C LEU A 10 17.59 -10.29 4.77
N PRO A 11 18.78 -9.70 5.00
CA PRO A 11 19.25 -9.38 6.36
C PRO A 11 18.32 -8.35 7.01
N GLU A 12 18.05 -8.52 8.29
CA GLU A 12 17.12 -7.65 9.04
C GLU A 12 17.59 -6.18 9.04
N GLU A 13 18.89 -5.95 9.10
CA GLU A 13 19.48 -4.61 9.06
C GLU A 13 19.24 -3.85 7.73
N LYS A 14 18.85 -4.56 6.67
CA LYS A 14 18.48 -3.93 5.38
C LYS A 14 17.06 -3.39 5.36
N ILE A 15 16.22 -3.79 6.30
CA ILE A 15 14.85 -3.29 6.41
C ILE A 15 14.87 -1.91 7.08
N ALA A 16 14.34 -0.90 6.39
CA ALA A 16 14.30 0.45 6.93
C ALA A 16 13.28 0.57 8.05
N LEU A 17 13.72 0.96 9.24
CA LEU A 17 12.86 1.23 10.39
C LEU A 17 12.31 2.66 10.36
N TYR A 18 13.03 3.59 9.74
CA TYR A 18 12.69 5.01 9.62
C TYR A 18 12.80 5.47 8.18
N PRO A 19 11.98 6.45 7.75
CA PRO A 19 12.10 7.03 6.42
C PRO A 19 13.39 7.86 6.30
N ALA A 20 13.81 8.13 5.06
CA ALA A 20 14.87 9.09 4.78
C ALA A 20 14.49 10.47 5.34
N LYS A 21 15.46 11.29 5.69
CA LYS A 21 15.22 12.64 6.25
C LYS A 21 14.29 13.48 5.36
N TYR A 22 14.55 13.47 4.05
CA TYR A 22 13.70 14.09 3.04
C TYR A 22 13.15 13.00 2.11
N ARG A 23 11.88 13.11 1.72
CA ARG A 23 11.16 12.08 0.95
C ARG A 23 11.88 11.73 -0.36
N ASP A 24 12.34 12.71 -1.09
CA ASP A 24 12.95 12.57 -2.42
C ASP A 24 14.46 12.34 -2.41
N GLU A 25 15.04 12.15 -1.24
CA GLU A 25 16.47 11.80 -1.07
C GLU A 25 16.73 10.31 -0.89
N SER A 26 15.71 9.46 -0.89
CA SER A 26 15.90 8.02 -0.98
C SER A 26 16.61 7.67 -2.29
N ARG A 27 17.28 6.52 -2.31
CA ARG A 27 17.95 6.05 -3.53
C ARG A 27 16.92 5.54 -4.53
N LEU A 28 17.25 5.73 -5.80
CA LEU A 28 16.44 5.20 -6.90
C LEU A 28 17.33 4.34 -7.81
N MET A 29 16.96 3.07 -7.95
CA MET A 29 17.56 2.18 -8.93
C MET A 29 16.74 2.27 -10.21
N VAL A 30 17.36 2.73 -11.31
CA VAL A 30 16.69 2.80 -12.61
C VAL A 30 17.04 1.56 -13.42
N ILE A 31 16.03 0.85 -13.85
CA ILE A 31 16.15 -0.42 -14.57
C ILE A 31 15.58 -0.25 -15.97
N HIS A 32 16.42 -0.42 -16.98
CA HIS A 32 16.04 -0.37 -18.40
C HIS A 32 15.74 -1.80 -18.88
N LYS A 33 14.47 -2.15 -19.04
CA LYS A 33 14.03 -3.52 -19.39
C LYS A 33 14.64 -4.02 -20.70
N SER A 34 14.72 -3.15 -21.71
CA SER A 34 15.18 -3.56 -23.04
C SER A 34 16.67 -3.90 -23.10
N THR A 35 17.50 -3.28 -22.25
CA THR A 35 18.96 -3.46 -22.25
C THR A 35 19.48 -4.21 -21.04
N GLY A 36 18.69 -4.28 -19.96
CA GLY A 36 19.14 -4.79 -18.67
C GLY A 36 20.04 -3.84 -17.90
N GLU A 37 20.25 -2.62 -18.39
CA GLU A 37 21.08 -1.61 -17.73
C GLU A 37 20.46 -1.16 -16.41
N ILE A 38 21.29 -1.01 -15.38
CA ILE A 38 20.92 -0.55 -14.04
C ILE A 38 21.73 0.71 -13.72
N GLU A 39 21.03 1.78 -13.34
CA GLU A 39 21.63 3.03 -12.87
C GLU A 39 21.27 3.27 -11.42
N HIS A 40 22.15 3.98 -10.70
CA HIS A 40 21.95 4.34 -9.30
C HIS A 40 21.91 5.87 -9.18
N VAL A 41 20.78 6.41 -8.77
CA VAL A 41 20.55 7.86 -8.63
C VAL A 41 19.78 8.14 -7.33
N ASN A 42 19.51 9.39 -7.03
CA ASN A 42 18.56 9.78 -5.99
C ASN A 42 17.15 9.90 -6.55
N PHE A 43 16.16 9.73 -5.71
CA PHE A 43 14.76 9.74 -6.16
C PHE A 43 14.38 11.04 -6.89
N LYS A 44 14.86 12.18 -6.43
CA LYS A 44 14.61 13.47 -7.08
C LYS A 44 15.09 13.53 -8.54
N ASP A 45 16.03 12.68 -8.93
CA ASP A 45 16.53 12.59 -10.31
C ASP A 45 15.56 11.89 -11.27
N ILE A 46 14.43 11.39 -10.77
CA ILE A 46 13.39 10.75 -11.59
C ILE A 46 12.89 11.66 -12.71
N LEU A 47 12.93 12.97 -12.51
CA LEU A 47 12.61 13.98 -13.52
C LEU A 47 13.39 13.81 -14.82
N ASN A 48 14.62 13.30 -14.77
CA ASN A 48 15.50 13.17 -15.93
C ASN A 48 15.05 12.07 -16.91
N TYR A 49 14.11 11.22 -16.49
CA TYR A 49 13.62 10.08 -17.27
C TYR A 49 12.26 10.32 -17.91
N PHE A 50 11.65 11.48 -17.67
CA PHE A 50 10.32 11.84 -18.16
C PHE A 50 10.31 13.21 -18.80
N ASP A 51 9.36 13.39 -19.71
CA ASP A 51 9.24 14.57 -20.55
C ASP A 51 7.85 15.21 -20.44
N ASP A 52 7.68 16.36 -21.10
CA ASP A 52 6.39 17.04 -21.22
C ASP A 52 5.29 16.07 -21.66
N LYS A 53 4.13 16.13 -21.02
CA LYS A 53 2.93 15.32 -21.24
C LYS A 53 3.04 13.84 -20.90
N ASP A 54 4.15 13.40 -20.33
CA ASP A 54 4.17 12.11 -19.65
C ASP A 54 3.24 12.14 -18.43
N VAL A 55 2.74 11.00 -18.01
CA VAL A 55 1.76 10.91 -16.92
C VAL A 55 2.27 10.00 -15.81
N PHE A 56 2.11 10.46 -14.57
CA PHE A 56 2.26 9.64 -13.36
C PHE A 56 0.87 9.35 -12.79
N ILE A 57 0.60 8.07 -12.48
CA ILE A 57 -0.64 7.66 -11.82
C ILE A 57 -0.32 7.39 -10.36
N PHE A 58 -1.01 8.10 -9.46
CA PHE A 58 -0.86 8.01 -8.01
C PHE A 58 -2.11 7.40 -7.36
N ASN A 59 -1.90 6.73 -6.25
CA ASN A 59 -2.98 6.28 -5.37
C ASN A 59 -3.16 7.30 -4.24
N ASP A 60 -4.28 7.99 -4.23
CA ASP A 60 -4.60 9.06 -3.28
C ASP A 60 -5.29 8.58 -2.00
N THR A 61 -5.25 7.29 -1.73
CA THR A 61 -5.80 6.75 -0.50
C THR A 61 -5.13 7.38 0.73
N LYS A 62 -5.91 7.53 1.79
CA LYS A 62 -5.44 8.03 3.07
C LYS A 62 -5.52 6.92 4.11
N VAL A 63 -4.41 6.68 4.80
CA VAL A 63 -4.33 5.73 5.91
C VAL A 63 -4.99 6.34 7.14
N PHE A 64 -5.80 5.57 7.85
CA PHE A 64 -6.35 5.99 9.14
C PHE A 64 -5.63 5.27 10.30
N PRO A 65 -5.69 5.82 11.53
CA PRO A 65 -4.96 5.26 12.68
C PRO A 65 -5.67 3.99 13.19
N ALA A 66 -5.37 2.88 12.55
CA ALA A 66 -6.12 1.63 12.67
C ALA A 66 -5.78 0.78 13.89
N ARG A 67 -4.64 1.04 14.56
CA ARG A 67 -4.20 0.20 15.70
C ARG A 67 -4.61 0.80 17.02
N LEU A 68 -5.46 0.08 17.75
CA LEU A 68 -5.96 0.48 19.07
C LEU A 68 -5.43 -0.48 20.14
N TYR A 69 -5.06 0.08 21.28
CA TYR A 69 -4.76 -0.70 22.48
C TYR A 69 -5.79 -0.45 23.55
N GLY A 70 -6.20 -1.49 24.23
CA GLY A 70 -7.21 -1.39 25.27
C GLY A 70 -7.12 -2.54 26.26
N ASN A 71 -8.17 -2.70 27.04
CA ASN A 71 -8.25 -3.72 28.08
C ASN A 71 -9.57 -4.47 27.98
N LYS A 72 -9.52 -5.77 28.26
CA LYS A 72 -10.70 -6.60 28.34
C LYS A 72 -11.44 -6.36 29.65
N GLU A 73 -12.76 -6.28 29.57
CA GLU A 73 -13.63 -6.24 30.73
C GLU A 73 -13.32 -7.38 31.73
N LYS A 74 -13.52 -7.13 33.01
CA LYS A 74 -13.37 -8.06 34.15
C LYS A 74 -11.92 -8.47 34.44
N THR A 75 -11.11 -8.78 33.46
CA THR A 75 -9.74 -9.26 33.68
C THR A 75 -8.71 -8.14 33.63
N GLY A 76 -9.03 -7.02 32.98
CA GLY A 76 -8.07 -5.94 32.72
C GLY A 76 -6.93 -6.34 31.76
N ALA A 77 -7.03 -7.52 31.16
CA ALA A 77 -5.98 -8.00 30.23
C ALA A 77 -5.82 -7.06 29.04
N ARG A 78 -4.57 -6.67 28.75
CA ARG A 78 -4.25 -5.83 27.60
C ARG A 78 -4.59 -6.56 26.31
N ILE A 79 -5.23 -5.84 25.39
CA ILE A 79 -5.60 -6.34 24.06
C ILE A 79 -5.24 -5.31 22.99
N GLU A 80 -5.06 -5.80 21.77
CA GLU A 80 -4.91 -4.99 20.57
C GLU A 80 -6.09 -5.22 19.64
N VAL A 81 -6.63 -4.14 19.08
CA VAL A 81 -7.63 -4.15 18.03
C VAL A 81 -7.09 -3.42 16.82
N PHE A 82 -7.08 -4.08 15.68
CA PHE A 82 -6.70 -3.50 14.41
C PHE A 82 -7.95 -3.31 13.56
N LEU A 83 -8.32 -2.04 13.32
CA LEU A 83 -9.49 -1.68 12.52
C LEU A 83 -9.23 -1.99 11.05
N LEU A 84 -10.12 -2.70 10.39
CA LEU A 84 -10.03 -3.01 8.97
C LEU A 84 -10.97 -2.15 8.14
N ARG A 85 -12.27 -2.16 8.50
CA ARG A 85 -13.30 -1.50 7.73
C ARG A 85 -14.55 -1.27 8.57
N GLU A 86 -15.19 -0.11 8.37
CA GLU A 86 -16.54 0.14 8.88
C GLU A 86 -17.57 -0.62 8.06
N LEU A 87 -18.40 -1.41 8.73
CA LEU A 87 -19.44 -2.23 8.11
C LEU A 87 -20.78 -1.54 8.07
N ASN A 88 -21.08 -0.75 9.12
CA ASN A 88 -22.35 -0.03 9.25
C ASN A 88 -22.17 1.20 10.14
N GLU A 89 -22.45 2.37 9.61
CA GLU A 89 -22.31 3.63 10.33
C GLU A 89 -23.32 3.80 11.48
N GLU A 90 -24.59 3.49 11.23
CA GLU A 90 -25.67 3.68 12.20
C GLU A 90 -25.49 2.76 13.41
N LEU A 91 -25.12 1.51 13.16
CA LEU A 91 -24.92 0.50 14.19
C LEU A 91 -23.49 0.49 14.75
N ARG A 92 -22.59 1.32 14.22
CA ARG A 92 -21.18 1.42 14.60
C ARG A 92 -20.44 0.08 14.57
N LEU A 93 -20.73 -0.71 13.53
CA LEU A 93 -20.11 -2.02 13.32
C LEU A 93 -18.82 -1.87 12.52
N TRP A 94 -17.78 -2.53 13.02
CA TRP A 94 -16.46 -2.57 12.39
C TRP A 94 -15.94 -3.99 12.25
N ASP A 95 -15.37 -4.28 11.10
CA ASP A 95 -14.56 -5.47 10.90
C ASP A 95 -13.14 -5.19 11.41
N VAL A 96 -12.62 -6.08 12.27
CA VAL A 96 -11.35 -5.88 12.95
C VAL A 96 -10.56 -7.17 13.08
N LEU A 97 -9.26 -7.04 13.31
CA LEU A 97 -8.42 -8.12 13.85
C LEU A 97 -8.16 -7.86 15.33
N VAL A 98 -8.01 -8.91 16.11
CA VAL A 98 -7.77 -8.81 17.56
C VAL A 98 -6.60 -9.68 17.99
N ASP A 99 -5.90 -9.23 19.02
CA ASP A 99 -4.82 -9.98 19.66
C ASP A 99 -4.83 -9.77 21.19
N PRO A 100 -4.74 -10.82 22.00
CA PRO A 100 -4.73 -12.24 21.65
C PRO A 100 -6.15 -12.77 21.34
N ALA A 101 -6.33 -13.32 20.14
CA ALA A 101 -7.65 -13.71 19.62
C ALA A 101 -8.39 -14.74 20.51
N ARG A 102 -7.65 -15.69 21.07
CA ARG A 102 -8.24 -16.74 21.96
C ARG A 102 -8.91 -16.21 23.22
N LYS A 103 -8.52 -15.00 23.66
CA LYS A 103 -9.06 -14.36 24.87
C LYS A 103 -10.22 -13.41 24.58
N ILE A 104 -10.47 -13.09 23.32
CA ILE A 104 -11.49 -12.13 22.90
C ILE A 104 -12.62 -12.88 22.20
N ARG A 105 -13.77 -13.02 22.92
CA ARG A 105 -14.90 -13.84 22.53
C ARG A 105 -16.17 -13.00 22.37
N ILE A 106 -17.13 -13.52 21.61
CA ILE A 106 -18.48 -12.93 21.48
C ILE A 106 -19.04 -12.58 22.85
N GLY A 107 -19.60 -11.38 22.99
CA GLY A 107 -20.15 -10.86 24.23
C GLY A 107 -19.18 -10.14 25.15
N ASN A 108 -17.85 -10.25 24.88
CA ASN A 108 -16.87 -9.49 25.66
C ASN A 108 -16.97 -8.01 25.36
N LYS A 109 -16.76 -7.18 26.39
CA LYS A 109 -16.55 -5.74 26.24
C LYS A 109 -15.08 -5.39 26.31
N LEU A 110 -14.67 -4.49 25.44
CA LEU A 110 -13.31 -3.98 25.33
C LEU A 110 -13.32 -2.49 25.61
N TYR A 111 -12.40 -2.04 26.45
CA TYR A 111 -12.29 -0.66 26.90
C TYR A 111 -11.03 -0.01 26.36
N PHE A 112 -11.18 1.21 25.85
CA PHE A 112 -10.10 1.99 25.23
C PHE A 112 -10.03 3.39 25.84
N GLY A 113 -8.84 3.97 25.85
CA GLY A 113 -8.58 5.27 26.46
C GLY A 113 -8.22 5.15 27.95
N ASP A 114 -7.56 6.18 28.48
CA ASP A 114 -7.09 6.20 29.88
C ASP A 114 -8.23 6.16 30.89
N ASP A 115 -9.39 6.66 30.48
CA ASP A 115 -10.60 6.77 31.30
C ASP A 115 -11.72 5.80 30.87
N ASP A 116 -11.39 4.80 30.05
CA ASP A 116 -12.37 3.86 29.48
C ASP A 116 -13.49 4.58 28.70
N SER A 117 -13.18 5.72 28.08
CA SER A 117 -14.16 6.56 27.38
C SER A 117 -14.75 5.95 26.13
N MET A 118 -14.05 4.98 25.53
CA MET A 118 -14.52 4.24 24.35
C MET A 118 -14.69 2.76 24.71
N VAL A 119 -15.87 2.22 24.41
CA VAL A 119 -16.23 0.83 24.70
C VAL A 119 -16.69 0.16 23.42
N ALA A 120 -16.27 -1.07 23.20
CA ALA A 120 -16.77 -1.92 22.12
C ALA A 120 -17.21 -3.28 22.64
N GLU A 121 -18.23 -3.86 22.00
CA GLU A 121 -18.73 -5.19 22.26
C GLU A 121 -18.39 -6.11 21.10
N VAL A 122 -17.88 -7.30 21.38
CA VAL A 122 -17.62 -8.33 20.36
C VAL A 122 -18.95 -8.97 19.96
N ILE A 123 -19.36 -8.78 18.72
CA ILE A 123 -20.65 -9.23 18.18
C ILE A 123 -20.51 -10.57 17.47
N ASP A 124 -19.43 -10.78 16.73
CA ASP A 124 -19.25 -11.97 15.90
C ASP A 124 -17.76 -12.31 15.72
N ASN A 125 -17.50 -13.56 15.34
CA ASN A 125 -16.21 -14.05 14.90
C ASN A 125 -16.24 -14.20 13.38
N THR A 126 -15.29 -13.58 12.68
CA THR A 126 -15.21 -13.66 11.22
C THR A 126 -14.13 -14.61 10.72
N THR A 127 -12.97 -14.59 11.37
CA THR A 127 -11.84 -15.51 11.12
C THR A 127 -11.20 -15.89 12.45
N SER A 128 -10.09 -16.64 12.41
CA SER A 128 -9.36 -17.01 13.64
C SER A 128 -8.94 -15.80 14.47
N ARG A 129 -8.57 -14.68 13.83
CA ARG A 129 -8.23 -13.40 14.48
C ARG A 129 -9.25 -12.30 14.21
N GLY A 130 -10.17 -12.52 13.30
CA GLY A 130 -11.16 -11.53 12.89
C GLY A 130 -12.38 -11.50 13.82
N ARG A 131 -12.89 -10.31 14.08
CA ARG A 131 -14.09 -10.06 14.87
C ARG A 131 -14.90 -8.94 14.23
N THR A 132 -16.21 -8.94 14.51
CA THR A 132 -17.06 -7.79 14.32
C THR A 132 -17.26 -7.12 15.67
N LEU A 133 -16.91 -5.85 15.76
CA LEU A 133 -17.13 -5.03 16.97
C LEU A 133 -18.27 -4.06 16.74
N ARG A 134 -19.06 -3.83 17.78
CA ARG A 134 -20.00 -2.72 17.88
C ARG A 134 -19.48 -1.73 18.92
N PHE A 135 -19.18 -0.51 18.49
CA PHE A 135 -18.79 0.55 19.41
C PHE A 135 -20.03 1.14 20.08
N LEU A 136 -19.96 1.28 21.39
CA LEU A 136 -21.01 1.84 22.22
C LEU A 136 -20.70 3.33 22.46
N TYR A 137 -21.23 4.19 21.61
CA TYR A 137 -20.95 5.62 21.63
C TYR A 137 -22.24 6.39 21.32
N ASP A 138 -22.57 7.37 22.18
CA ASP A 138 -23.68 8.28 21.98
C ASP A 138 -23.18 9.56 21.32
N GLY A 139 -23.73 9.91 20.18
CA GLY A 139 -23.36 11.12 19.47
C GLY A 139 -23.30 10.93 17.95
N PRO A 140 -23.04 12.01 17.18
CA PRO A 140 -22.93 11.94 15.73
C PRO A 140 -21.78 11.05 15.28
N HIS A 141 -21.91 10.49 14.09
CA HIS A 141 -20.89 9.61 13.48
C HIS A 141 -19.51 10.31 13.35
N ASP A 142 -19.49 11.58 12.96
CA ASP A 142 -18.25 12.34 12.81
C ASP A 142 -17.49 12.49 14.15
N GLU A 143 -18.22 12.76 15.22
CA GLU A 143 -17.64 12.85 16.57
C GLU A 143 -17.15 11.50 17.06
N PHE A 144 -17.90 10.44 16.79
CA PHE A 144 -17.48 9.07 17.08
C PHE A 144 -16.16 8.73 16.37
N LYS A 145 -16.07 8.95 15.06
CA LYS A 145 -14.84 8.66 14.30
C LYS A 145 -13.67 9.48 14.80
N LYS A 146 -13.87 10.75 15.10
CA LYS A 146 -12.82 11.60 15.66
C LYS A 146 -12.31 11.08 17.00
N ALA A 147 -13.22 10.66 17.89
CA ALA A 147 -12.86 10.09 19.19
C ALA A 147 -12.14 8.74 19.03
N LEU A 148 -12.62 7.89 18.13
CA LEU A 148 -12.00 6.59 17.84
C LEU A 148 -10.58 6.77 17.29
N TYR A 149 -10.38 7.65 16.32
CA TYR A 149 -9.08 7.88 15.68
C TYR A 149 -8.08 8.57 16.60
N ALA A 150 -8.54 9.36 17.56
CA ALA A 150 -7.68 9.95 18.58
C ALA A 150 -7.03 8.88 19.50
N LEU A 151 -7.62 7.69 19.60
CA LEU A 151 -7.09 6.56 20.36
C LEU A 151 -6.16 5.67 19.54
N GLY A 152 -6.20 5.79 18.20
CA GLY A 152 -5.46 4.93 17.29
C GLY A 152 -4.05 5.41 17.00
N GLU A 153 -3.25 4.48 16.51
CA GLU A 153 -1.87 4.73 16.04
C GLU A 153 -1.75 4.38 14.56
N PRO A 154 -0.79 5.01 13.84
CA PRO A 154 -0.46 4.59 12.49
C PRO A 154 -0.14 3.10 12.42
N PRO A 155 -0.75 2.35 11.48
CA PRO A 155 -0.62 0.90 11.42
C PRO A 155 0.66 0.47 10.72
N LEU A 156 1.82 0.67 11.34
CA LEU A 156 3.10 0.25 10.79
C LEU A 156 3.09 -1.25 10.46
N PRO A 157 3.67 -1.66 9.32
CA PRO A 157 3.72 -3.07 8.94
C PRO A 157 4.53 -3.91 9.94
N PRO A 158 4.28 -5.23 10.02
CA PRO A 158 4.90 -6.09 11.02
C PRO A 158 6.42 -6.22 10.90
N PHE A 159 7.01 -5.94 9.73
CA PHE A 159 8.47 -5.96 9.56
C PHE A 159 9.17 -4.67 10.06
N ILE A 160 8.43 -3.63 10.42
CA ILE A 160 8.96 -2.47 11.14
C ILE A 160 8.84 -2.76 12.64
N HIS A 161 9.89 -3.35 13.20
CA HIS A 161 9.92 -3.81 14.59
C HIS A 161 10.22 -2.67 15.55
N ARG A 162 9.32 -1.70 15.63
CA ARG A 162 9.33 -0.62 16.62
C ARG A 162 7.91 -0.10 16.87
N PRO A 163 7.65 0.56 18.00
CA PRO A 163 6.39 1.27 18.21
C PRO A 163 6.23 2.42 17.20
N ALA A 164 4.99 2.80 16.92
CA ALA A 164 4.71 4.02 16.19
C ALA A 164 5.16 5.24 17.00
N GLU A 165 5.72 6.22 16.30
CA GLU A 165 6.18 7.49 16.87
C GLU A 165 5.35 8.64 16.28
N PRO A 166 5.29 9.81 16.92
CA PRO A 166 4.47 10.94 16.42
C PRO A 166 4.77 11.33 14.98
N GLU A 167 6.02 11.21 14.53
CA GLU A 167 6.42 11.51 13.15
C GLU A 167 5.75 10.56 12.14
N ASP A 168 5.40 9.34 12.54
CA ASP A 168 4.76 8.37 11.65
C ASP A 168 3.35 8.82 11.20
N GLU A 169 2.68 9.69 11.95
CA GLU A 169 1.38 10.25 11.54
C GLU A 169 1.49 10.97 10.19
N GLU A 170 2.57 11.71 9.98
CA GLU A 170 2.85 12.39 8.73
C GLU A 170 3.60 11.50 7.73
N ARG A 171 4.59 10.75 8.19
CA ARG A 171 5.52 10.04 7.32
C ARG A 171 4.96 8.71 6.80
N PHE A 172 4.02 8.09 7.49
CA PHE A 172 3.25 6.93 7.01
C PHE A 172 2.02 7.36 6.19
N GLN A 173 2.21 8.41 5.37
CA GLN A 173 1.18 9.03 4.56
C GLN A 173 1.84 9.70 3.35
N THR A 174 1.23 9.62 2.16
CA THR A 174 1.68 10.40 1.01
C THR A 174 1.30 11.87 1.18
N ILE A 175 2.00 12.78 0.49
CA ILE A 175 1.68 14.21 0.55
C ILE A 175 0.34 14.56 -0.11
N TYR A 176 -0.17 13.68 -0.96
CA TYR A 176 -1.43 13.83 -1.71
C TYR A 176 -2.56 12.93 -1.16
N ALA A 177 -2.37 12.30 -0.01
CA ALA A 177 -3.39 11.46 0.61
C ALA A 177 -4.70 12.25 0.81
N LYS A 178 -5.82 11.71 0.32
CA LYS A 178 -7.10 12.41 0.28
C LYS A 178 -8.26 11.56 0.76
N ASN A 179 -8.43 10.38 0.19
CA ASN A 179 -9.60 9.51 0.40
C ASN A 179 -9.28 8.44 1.45
N GLU A 180 -9.85 8.57 2.63
CA GLU A 180 -9.62 7.66 3.75
C GLU A 180 -10.19 6.26 3.50
N GLY A 181 -9.50 5.24 3.95
CA GLY A 181 -9.95 3.84 3.90
C GLY A 181 -8.82 2.81 3.90
N ALA A 182 -7.57 3.23 3.79
CA ALA A 182 -6.43 2.32 3.77
C ALA A 182 -5.92 2.01 5.18
N VAL A 183 -5.43 0.79 5.37
CA VAL A 183 -4.71 0.35 6.57
C VAL A 183 -3.24 0.09 6.30
N THR A 184 -2.78 0.36 5.08
CA THR A 184 -1.36 0.43 4.71
C THR A 184 -1.16 1.53 3.67
N VAL A 185 0.02 2.14 3.67
CA VAL A 185 0.35 3.25 2.79
C VAL A 185 0.81 2.74 1.42
N PRO A 186 0.45 3.41 0.32
CA PRO A 186 1.06 3.15 -0.99
C PRO A 186 2.51 3.65 -0.98
N ALA A 187 3.44 2.77 -0.59
CA ALA A 187 4.80 3.11 -0.19
C ALA A 187 5.63 3.83 -1.27
N ALA A 188 5.44 3.49 -2.54
CA ALA A 188 6.15 4.16 -3.63
C ALA A 188 5.84 5.65 -3.72
N GLY A 189 4.64 6.06 -3.30
CA GLY A 189 4.23 7.46 -3.23
C GLY A 189 4.93 8.27 -2.15
N LEU A 190 5.51 7.61 -1.13
CA LEU A 190 6.19 8.27 -0.01
C LEU A 190 7.43 9.04 -0.45
N HIS A 191 8.03 8.70 -1.58
CA HIS A 191 9.23 9.34 -2.11
C HIS A 191 8.97 10.69 -2.76
N PHE A 192 7.71 11.01 -3.06
CA PHE A 192 7.35 12.26 -3.72
C PHE A 192 7.20 13.38 -2.70
N SER A 193 8.07 14.39 -2.79
CA SER A 193 7.97 15.62 -2.02
C SER A 193 7.12 16.66 -2.77
N ARG A 194 6.65 17.69 -2.06
CA ARG A 194 5.94 18.80 -2.69
C ARG A 194 6.81 19.51 -3.74
N GLU A 195 8.08 19.70 -3.42
CA GLU A 195 9.08 20.32 -4.32
C GLU A 195 9.26 19.50 -5.59
N LEU A 196 9.42 18.18 -5.46
CA LEU A 196 9.58 17.28 -6.61
C LEU A 196 8.34 17.33 -7.50
N MET A 197 7.14 17.20 -6.92
CA MET A 197 5.90 17.25 -7.69
C MET A 197 5.71 18.60 -8.38
N LYS A 198 6.09 19.72 -7.74
CA LYS A 198 6.04 21.04 -8.35
C LYS A 198 6.99 21.13 -9.56
N ARG A 199 8.19 20.61 -9.43
CA ARG A 199 9.16 20.57 -10.55
C ARG A 199 8.67 19.70 -11.70
N MET A 200 7.99 18.60 -11.40
CA MET A 200 7.34 17.75 -12.40
C MET A 200 6.24 18.50 -13.16
N GLU A 201 5.38 19.23 -12.46
CA GLU A 201 4.35 20.07 -13.09
C GLU A 201 4.95 21.14 -14.00
N ILE A 202 6.01 21.82 -13.54
CA ILE A 202 6.72 22.85 -14.34
C ILE A 202 7.30 22.22 -15.62
N LYS A 203 7.77 20.99 -15.56
CA LYS A 203 8.26 20.26 -16.73
C LYS A 203 7.14 19.87 -17.70
N GLY A 204 5.88 19.96 -17.29
CA GLY A 204 4.71 19.61 -18.11
C GLY A 204 4.25 18.16 -17.93
N ILE A 205 4.68 17.51 -16.87
CA ILE A 205 4.22 16.16 -16.52
C ILE A 205 2.84 16.24 -15.87
N ASP A 206 1.92 15.42 -16.34
CA ASP A 206 0.55 15.35 -15.84
C ASP A 206 0.42 14.29 -14.73
N PHE A 207 -0.50 14.54 -13.79
CA PHE A 207 -0.82 13.63 -12.70
C PHE A 207 -2.24 13.12 -12.83
N ALA A 208 -2.41 11.80 -12.72
CA ALA A 208 -3.69 11.14 -12.61
C ALA A 208 -3.80 10.46 -11.24
N PHE A 209 -4.94 10.57 -10.60
CA PHE A 209 -5.15 9.99 -9.27
C PHE A 209 -6.24 8.92 -9.34
N ILE A 210 -5.91 7.74 -8.83
CA ILE A 210 -6.87 6.68 -8.54
C ILE A 210 -6.94 6.52 -7.03
N THR A 211 -7.95 5.82 -6.54
CA THR A 211 -8.06 5.46 -5.13
C THR A 211 -8.12 3.94 -5.00
N MET A 212 -7.22 3.39 -4.20
CA MET A 212 -7.28 1.98 -3.83
C MET A 212 -6.97 1.85 -2.35
N HIS A 213 -7.93 1.36 -1.59
CA HIS A 213 -7.79 1.18 -0.16
C HIS A 213 -7.04 -0.11 0.13
N ALA A 214 -5.73 -0.01 0.24
CA ALA A 214 -4.87 -1.16 0.49
C ALA A 214 -5.11 -1.74 1.89
N GLY A 215 -5.32 -3.05 1.93
CA GLY A 215 -5.52 -3.81 3.15
C GLY A 215 -4.30 -4.66 3.55
N LEU A 216 -4.48 -5.51 4.54
CA LEU A 216 -3.40 -6.34 5.09
C LEU A 216 -3.05 -7.57 4.24
N GLY A 217 -3.81 -7.86 3.18
CA GLY A 217 -3.60 -9.05 2.36
C GLY A 217 -2.19 -9.16 1.78
N ASN A 218 -1.54 -8.03 1.49
CA ASN A 218 -0.16 -8.00 1.00
C ASN A 218 0.89 -8.42 2.03
N PHE A 219 0.52 -8.45 3.31
CA PHE A 219 1.41 -8.86 4.41
C PHE A 219 1.06 -10.24 4.95
N ARG A 220 0.02 -10.87 4.41
CA ARG A 220 -0.33 -12.24 4.74
C ARG A 220 0.57 -13.21 3.99
N ASP A 221 1.09 -14.19 4.69
CA ASP A 221 1.91 -15.24 4.10
C ASP A 221 1.13 -16.04 3.04
N ILE A 222 1.81 -16.35 1.96
CA ILE A 222 1.28 -17.28 0.95
C ILE A 222 1.57 -18.70 1.43
N ASP A 223 0.53 -19.49 1.59
CA ASP A 223 0.58 -20.85 2.16
C ASP A 223 0.54 -21.97 1.11
N VAL A 224 0.64 -21.61 -0.17
CA VAL A 224 0.62 -22.54 -1.29
C VAL A 224 1.87 -22.36 -2.16
N GLU A 225 2.45 -23.47 -2.63
CA GLU A 225 3.61 -23.43 -3.53
C GLU A 225 3.21 -23.06 -4.97
N ASP A 226 2.09 -23.55 -5.44
CA ASP A 226 1.53 -23.20 -6.74
C ASP A 226 0.76 -21.88 -6.63
N LEU A 227 1.31 -20.80 -7.20
CA LEU A 227 0.75 -19.46 -7.11
C LEU A 227 -0.64 -19.33 -7.72
N THR A 228 -1.01 -20.21 -8.67
CA THR A 228 -2.37 -20.20 -9.25
C THR A 228 -3.45 -20.53 -8.22
N LYS A 229 -3.08 -21.12 -7.10
CA LYS A 229 -3.99 -21.50 -6.01
C LYS A 229 -4.12 -20.43 -4.92
N HIS A 230 -3.26 -19.42 -4.94
CA HIS A 230 -3.36 -18.31 -3.97
C HIS A 230 -4.51 -17.37 -4.34
N LYS A 231 -5.26 -16.94 -3.35
CA LYS A 231 -6.34 -15.95 -3.49
C LYS A 231 -5.99 -14.68 -2.74
N MET A 232 -5.96 -13.58 -3.47
CA MET A 232 -5.81 -12.24 -2.87
C MET A 232 -7.09 -11.84 -2.15
N ASP A 233 -6.94 -11.11 -1.05
CA ASP A 233 -8.05 -10.43 -0.41
C ASP A 233 -8.60 -9.34 -1.33
N SER A 234 -9.91 -9.13 -1.27
CA SER A 234 -10.56 -8.05 -2.04
C SER A 234 -10.28 -6.70 -1.40
N GLU A 235 -9.94 -5.73 -2.24
CA GLU A 235 -9.66 -4.35 -1.85
C GLU A 235 -10.50 -3.40 -2.68
N GLN A 236 -11.02 -2.36 -2.05
CA GLN A 236 -11.91 -1.40 -2.70
C GLN A 236 -11.11 -0.41 -3.55
N MET A 237 -11.59 -0.12 -4.74
CA MET A 237 -10.93 0.78 -5.68
C MET A 237 -11.89 1.66 -6.46
N PHE A 238 -11.39 2.83 -6.86
CA PHE A 238 -12.13 3.84 -7.61
C PHE A 238 -11.25 4.45 -8.69
N VAL A 239 -11.76 4.48 -9.91
CA VAL A 239 -11.14 5.17 -11.05
C VAL A 239 -12.17 6.11 -11.65
N ASN A 240 -11.92 7.41 -11.60
CA ASN A 240 -12.85 8.42 -12.10
C ASN A 240 -12.59 8.80 -13.56
N ALA A 241 -13.51 9.59 -14.14
CA ALA A 241 -13.43 10.04 -15.52
C ALA A 241 -12.16 10.87 -15.82
N ASP A 242 -11.72 11.72 -14.89
CA ASP A 242 -10.51 12.54 -15.07
C ASP A 242 -9.25 11.67 -15.19
N ALA A 243 -9.10 10.69 -14.34
CA ALA A 243 -7.98 9.76 -14.42
C ALA A 243 -7.97 9.00 -15.74
N CYS A 244 -9.13 8.51 -16.18
CA CYS A 244 -9.29 7.84 -17.49
C CYS A 244 -8.86 8.75 -18.64
N ARG A 245 -9.35 9.99 -18.66
CA ARG A 245 -9.06 10.95 -19.72
C ARG A 245 -7.53 11.23 -19.79
N ILE A 246 -6.93 11.59 -18.67
CA ILE A 246 -5.49 11.94 -18.61
C ILE A 246 -4.62 10.77 -19.05
N VAL A 247 -4.89 9.57 -18.54
CA VAL A 247 -4.11 8.37 -18.86
C VAL A 247 -4.28 7.94 -20.30
N ASN A 248 -5.53 7.89 -20.79
CA ASN A 248 -5.82 7.43 -22.14
C ASN A 248 -5.29 8.41 -23.22
N GLU A 249 -5.39 9.71 -22.98
CA GLU A 249 -4.81 10.72 -23.88
C GLU A 249 -3.29 10.56 -23.97
N ALA A 250 -2.60 10.38 -22.85
CA ALA A 250 -1.15 10.16 -22.85
C ALA A 250 -0.77 8.88 -23.59
N LYS A 251 -1.51 7.80 -23.36
CA LYS A 251 -1.29 6.53 -24.06
C LYS A 251 -1.47 6.67 -25.56
N ASP A 252 -2.54 7.34 -26.00
CA ASP A 252 -2.83 7.55 -27.42
C ASP A 252 -1.79 8.44 -28.12
N ARG A 253 -1.18 9.39 -27.41
CA ARG A 253 -0.06 10.20 -27.91
C ARG A 253 1.27 9.44 -27.94
N GLY A 254 1.36 8.26 -27.33
CA GLY A 254 2.63 7.53 -27.17
C GLY A 254 3.54 8.07 -26.07
N ASN A 255 3.01 8.87 -25.15
CA ASN A 255 3.73 9.33 -23.97
C ASN A 255 3.93 8.21 -22.95
N LYS A 256 4.89 8.40 -22.03
CA LYS A 256 5.08 7.49 -20.91
C LYS A 256 3.92 7.61 -19.92
N VAL A 257 3.44 6.46 -19.45
CA VAL A 257 2.47 6.33 -18.37
C VAL A 257 3.13 5.53 -17.26
N CYS A 258 3.44 6.20 -16.16
CA CYS A 258 4.14 5.61 -15.01
C CYS A 258 3.17 5.28 -13.89
N ALA A 259 3.08 4.00 -13.54
CA ALA A 259 2.34 3.56 -12.37
C ALA A 259 3.22 3.69 -11.11
N VAL A 260 2.76 4.48 -10.15
CA VAL A 260 3.47 4.67 -8.88
C VAL A 260 2.95 3.69 -7.85
N GLY A 261 3.62 2.55 -7.75
CA GLY A 261 3.35 1.49 -6.78
C GLY A 261 2.51 0.33 -7.32
N THR A 262 2.57 -0.76 -6.58
CA THR A 262 1.87 -2.01 -6.92
C THR A 262 0.35 -1.87 -6.83
N THR A 263 -0.16 -1.03 -5.92
CA THR A 263 -1.61 -0.77 -5.78
C THR A 263 -2.16 -0.06 -7.01
N VAL A 264 -1.43 0.90 -7.56
CA VAL A 264 -1.81 1.56 -8.82
C VAL A 264 -1.83 0.56 -9.96
N MET A 265 -0.79 -0.27 -10.07
CA MET A 265 -0.71 -1.27 -11.14
C MET A 265 -1.88 -2.25 -11.10
N ARG A 266 -2.23 -2.76 -9.93
CA ARG A 266 -3.37 -3.65 -9.76
C ARG A 266 -4.70 -2.97 -10.11
N THR A 267 -4.84 -1.71 -9.74
CA THR A 267 -6.03 -0.90 -10.02
C THR A 267 -6.23 -0.69 -11.52
N ILE A 268 -5.21 -0.21 -12.22
CA ILE A 268 -5.32 0.08 -13.66
C ILE A 268 -5.47 -1.19 -14.49
N GLU A 269 -4.85 -2.30 -14.07
CA GLU A 269 -5.01 -3.59 -14.75
C GLU A 269 -6.36 -4.26 -14.46
N THR A 270 -7.04 -3.87 -13.39
CA THR A 270 -8.43 -4.28 -13.12
C THR A 270 -9.43 -3.45 -13.94
N ALA A 271 -9.18 -2.16 -14.09
CA ALA A 271 -10.11 -1.21 -14.73
C ALA A 271 -9.90 -1.06 -16.25
N VAL A 272 -8.87 -1.68 -16.82
CA VAL A 272 -8.61 -1.59 -18.27
C VAL A 272 -9.65 -2.36 -19.08
N GLY A 273 -10.15 -1.73 -20.16
CA GLY A 273 -11.03 -2.38 -21.11
C GLY A 273 -10.30 -3.20 -22.16
N THR A 274 -11.04 -3.94 -22.98
CA THR A 274 -10.50 -4.78 -24.06
C THR A 274 -9.77 -4.00 -25.14
N ASP A 275 -10.06 -2.71 -25.27
CA ASP A 275 -9.38 -1.76 -26.18
C ASP A 275 -8.04 -1.22 -25.63
N GLY A 276 -7.65 -1.63 -24.42
CA GLY A 276 -6.44 -1.17 -23.75
C GLY A 276 -6.57 0.21 -23.10
N HIS A 277 -7.75 0.80 -23.09
CA HIS A 277 -8.03 2.07 -22.42
C HIS A 277 -8.54 1.86 -20.99
N LEU A 278 -8.13 2.76 -20.10
CA LEU A 278 -8.62 2.78 -18.73
C LEU A 278 -10.07 3.21 -18.70
N LYS A 279 -10.91 2.50 -17.95
CA LYS A 279 -12.34 2.76 -17.80
C LYS A 279 -12.65 3.21 -16.37
N GLU A 280 -13.71 4.01 -16.23
CA GLU A 280 -14.26 4.32 -14.91
C GLU A 280 -14.63 3.03 -14.19
N TYR A 281 -14.33 3.00 -12.91
CA TYR A 281 -14.58 1.82 -12.08
C TYR A 281 -14.85 2.23 -10.64
N GLU A 282 -15.83 1.61 -10.05
CA GLU A 282 -16.10 1.67 -8.61
C GLU A 282 -16.45 0.27 -8.14
N GLY A 283 -15.64 -0.29 -7.27
CA GLY A 283 -15.88 -1.65 -6.78
C GLY A 283 -14.65 -2.26 -6.10
N TRP A 284 -14.46 -3.53 -6.31
CA TRP A 284 -13.47 -4.33 -5.61
C TRP A 284 -12.53 -5.03 -6.57
N THR A 285 -11.29 -5.25 -6.15
CA THR A 285 -10.32 -6.08 -6.87
C THR A 285 -9.67 -7.10 -5.94
N ASN A 286 -9.55 -8.31 -6.43
CA ASN A 286 -8.74 -9.37 -5.83
C ASN A 286 -7.65 -9.84 -6.81
N LYS A 287 -7.31 -8.99 -7.77
CA LYS A 287 -6.35 -9.33 -8.81
C LYS A 287 -4.98 -9.65 -8.21
N PHE A 288 -4.49 -10.84 -8.50
CA PHE A 288 -3.15 -11.31 -8.15
C PHE A 288 -2.31 -11.40 -9.43
N ILE A 289 -1.26 -10.58 -9.50
CA ILE A 289 -0.38 -10.50 -10.66
C ILE A 289 0.96 -11.16 -10.34
N PHE A 290 1.32 -12.16 -11.13
CA PHE A 290 2.61 -12.83 -11.08
C PHE A 290 3.03 -13.26 -12.50
N PRO A 291 4.32 -13.55 -12.76
CA PRO A 291 4.78 -13.90 -14.12
C PRO A 291 4.19 -15.23 -14.62
N PRO A 292 3.88 -15.36 -15.92
CA PRO A 292 3.87 -14.30 -16.93
C PRO A 292 2.57 -13.49 -16.90
N TYR A 293 2.66 -12.19 -17.16
CA TYR A 293 1.51 -11.29 -17.24
C TYR A 293 1.76 -10.18 -18.26
N ASP A 294 0.79 -9.89 -19.11
CA ASP A 294 0.86 -8.83 -20.12
C ASP A 294 0.15 -7.58 -19.61
N PHE A 295 0.92 -6.53 -19.33
CA PHE A 295 0.40 -5.26 -18.84
C PHE A 295 -0.13 -4.40 -19.98
N SER A 296 -1.27 -3.76 -19.77
CA SER A 296 -2.03 -3.08 -20.83
C SER A 296 -1.91 -1.56 -20.83
N VAL A 297 -1.60 -0.93 -19.68
CA VAL A 297 -1.72 0.52 -19.52
C VAL A 297 -0.37 1.20 -19.33
N ALA A 298 0.36 0.86 -18.27
CA ALA A 298 1.60 1.51 -17.90
C ALA A 298 2.80 0.97 -18.68
N ASN A 299 3.72 1.86 -19.08
CA ASN A 299 5.01 1.53 -19.68
C ASN A 299 6.20 2.00 -18.84
N ALA A 300 5.94 2.43 -17.61
CA ALA A 300 6.93 2.66 -16.57
C ALA A 300 6.29 2.36 -15.19
N MET A 301 7.12 2.02 -14.22
CA MET A 301 6.65 1.70 -12.88
C MET A 301 7.66 2.15 -11.83
N VAL A 302 7.17 2.76 -10.75
CA VAL A 302 7.92 3.02 -9.52
C VAL A 302 7.48 2.01 -8.46
N SER A 303 8.44 1.38 -7.80
CA SER A 303 8.17 0.43 -6.72
C SER A 303 9.23 0.52 -5.63
N ASN A 304 8.86 0.25 -4.38
CA ASN A 304 9.84 -0.02 -3.33
C ASN A 304 10.45 -1.41 -3.52
N PHE A 305 11.53 -1.69 -2.78
CA PHE A 305 12.07 -3.04 -2.65
C PHE A 305 11.26 -3.81 -1.62
N HIS A 306 10.64 -4.90 -2.05
CA HIS A 306 9.70 -5.69 -1.25
C HIS A 306 10.34 -6.87 -0.53
N MET A 307 9.63 -7.39 0.47
CA MET A 307 10.05 -8.58 1.22
C MET A 307 10.09 -9.82 0.33
N PRO A 308 10.95 -10.80 0.65
CA PRO A 308 10.92 -12.09 -0.03
C PRO A 308 9.55 -12.76 0.12
N LEU A 309 9.17 -13.52 -0.87
CA LEU A 309 7.92 -14.30 -0.93
C LEU A 309 6.64 -13.43 -0.93
N SER A 310 6.74 -12.13 -1.13
CA SER A 310 5.59 -11.23 -1.13
C SER A 310 4.90 -11.17 -2.49
N THR A 311 3.58 -10.95 -2.47
CA THR A 311 2.79 -10.73 -3.69
C THR A 311 3.26 -9.50 -4.47
N MET A 312 3.78 -8.50 -3.77
CA MET A 312 4.31 -7.26 -4.36
C MET A 312 5.58 -7.53 -5.18
N LEU A 313 6.50 -8.35 -4.66
CA LEU A 313 7.69 -8.78 -5.42
C LEU A 313 7.28 -9.53 -6.69
N MET A 314 6.28 -10.38 -6.61
CA MET A 314 5.78 -11.15 -7.75
C MET A 314 5.23 -10.23 -8.86
N LEU A 315 4.49 -9.20 -8.49
CA LEU A 315 3.99 -8.20 -9.45
C LEU A 315 5.14 -7.46 -10.12
N VAL A 316 6.13 -7.01 -9.37
CA VAL A 316 7.30 -6.32 -9.91
C VAL A 316 8.10 -7.22 -10.84
N CYS A 317 8.27 -8.51 -10.50
CA CYS A 317 8.87 -9.51 -11.37
C CYS A 317 8.06 -9.74 -12.66
N ALA A 318 6.75 -9.72 -12.57
CA ALA A 318 5.88 -9.82 -13.75
C ALA A 318 6.07 -8.63 -14.69
N TYR A 319 6.23 -7.42 -14.13
CA TYR A 319 6.42 -6.20 -14.92
C TYR A 319 7.82 -6.08 -15.51
N GLY A 320 8.86 -6.24 -14.70
CA GLY A 320 10.25 -6.05 -15.10
C GLY A 320 10.94 -7.25 -15.73
N GLY A 321 10.32 -8.43 -15.65
CA GLY A 321 10.97 -9.71 -15.97
C GLY A 321 11.59 -10.37 -14.74
N TYR A 322 11.31 -11.65 -14.55
CA TYR A 322 11.74 -12.38 -13.35
C TYR A 322 13.27 -12.34 -13.14
N GLU A 323 14.05 -12.72 -14.15
CA GLU A 323 15.51 -12.76 -14.02
C GLU A 323 16.11 -11.39 -13.77
N LEU A 324 15.66 -10.37 -14.51
CA LEU A 324 16.17 -9.01 -14.39
C LEU A 324 15.86 -8.41 -13.01
N ILE A 325 14.65 -8.59 -12.53
CA ILE A 325 14.24 -8.05 -11.21
C ILE A 325 14.95 -8.80 -10.08
N MET A 326 15.07 -10.12 -10.15
CA MET A 326 15.80 -10.87 -9.11
C MET A 326 17.29 -10.48 -9.10
N GLU A 327 17.90 -10.25 -10.26
CA GLU A 327 19.26 -9.70 -10.34
C GLU A 327 19.34 -8.28 -9.77
N ALA A 328 18.38 -7.42 -10.07
CA ALA A 328 18.30 -6.08 -9.50
C ALA A 328 18.21 -6.12 -7.96
N TYR A 329 17.49 -7.07 -7.39
CA TYR A 329 17.43 -7.29 -5.95
C TYR A 329 18.79 -7.75 -5.38
N ASN A 330 19.50 -8.60 -6.07
CA ASN A 330 20.87 -8.99 -5.69
C ASN A 330 21.82 -7.78 -5.69
N VAL A 331 21.74 -6.94 -6.72
CA VAL A 331 22.49 -5.68 -6.80
C VAL A 331 22.12 -4.76 -5.62
N ALA A 332 20.83 -4.62 -5.33
CA ALA A 332 20.34 -3.79 -4.21
C ALA A 332 20.93 -4.24 -2.86
N LEU A 333 20.99 -5.54 -2.61
CA LEU A 333 21.59 -6.10 -1.38
C LEU A 333 23.10 -5.80 -1.30
N LYS A 334 23.83 -5.85 -2.41
CA LYS A 334 25.27 -5.56 -2.46
C LYS A 334 25.58 -4.06 -2.33
N GLU A 335 24.70 -3.22 -2.87
CA GLU A 335 24.86 -1.76 -2.91
C GLU A 335 24.18 -1.04 -1.74
N ASP A 336 23.83 -1.76 -0.70
CA ASP A 336 23.23 -1.23 0.54
C ASP A 336 21.92 -0.44 0.37
N TYR A 337 21.08 -0.86 -0.56
CA TYR A 337 19.71 -0.34 -0.64
C TYR A 337 18.90 -0.79 0.57
N ARG A 338 17.95 0.04 0.96
CA ARG A 338 17.03 -0.20 2.06
C ARG A 338 15.73 -0.79 1.54
N PHE A 339 15.18 -1.75 2.28
CA PHE A 339 13.98 -2.51 1.91
C PHE A 339 12.77 -2.11 2.76
N GLY A 340 11.58 -2.40 2.25
CA GLY A 340 10.32 -2.21 2.96
C GLY A 340 9.68 -0.85 2.69
N THR A 341 8.70 -0.52 3.51
CA THR A 341 7.85 0.67 3.34
C THR A 341 8.63 1.97 3.35
N TYR A 342 9.59 2.10 4.26
CA TYR A 342 10.45 3.28 4.40
C TYR A 342 11.79 3.14 3.66
N GLY A 343 11.91 2.12 2.83
CA GLY A 343 13.13 1.85 2.08
C GLY A 343 13.29 2.71 0.83
N ASP A 344 14.20 2.25 -0.02
CA ASP A 344 14.51 2.88 -1.30
C ASP A 344 13.56 2.39 -2.41
N ALA A 345 13.73 2.92 -3.60
CA ALA A 345 12.84 2.66 -4.72
C ALA A 345 13.57 2.21 -5.97
N MET A 346 12.82 1.62 -6.88
CA MET A 346 13.23 1.36 -8.25
C MET A 346 12.27 2.04 -9.24
N LEU A 347 12.82 2.45 -10.38
CA LEU A 347 12.09 2.88 -11.56
C LEU A 347 12.36 1.87 -12.67
N ILE A 348 11.33 1.25 -13.19
CA ILE A 348 11.41 0.30 -14.28
C ILE A 348 10.87 0.96 -15.54
N LEU A 349 11.70 1.05 -16.57
CA LEU A 349 11.38 1.65 -17.84
C LEU A 349 11.32 0.62 -18.95
N ASP A 350 10.28 0.66 -19.79
CA ASP A 350 10.14 -0.23 -20.93
C ASP A 350 11.07 0.19 -22.08
N LYS A 351 11.24 1.48 -22.29
CA LYS A 351 12.13 2.08 -23.31
C LYS A 351 12.69 3.40 -22.83
#